data_997798e81a6a867fbb91de4b23456494
#
_entry.id   997798e81a6a867fbb91de4b23456494
#
_cell.length_a   1.000
_cell.length_b   1.000
_cell.length_c   1.000
_cell.angle_alpha   90.00
_cell.angle_beta   90.00
_cell.angle_gamma   90.00
#
_symmetry.space_group_name_H-M   'P 1'
#
loop_
_entity.id
_entity.type
_entity.pdbx_description
1 polymer ?
#
loop_
_entity_poly.entity_id
_entity_poly.type
_entity_poly.pdbx_seq_one_letter_code
_entity_poly.pdbx_strand_id
1 'polypeptide(L)'
;LKEARGCRLVVMPEWQGAGVGMRFLNSICEMWLQGQNRFGKKMPTLFHTSHPGLCAALRRDKRWVQVSAKMYGGNRGKSMRSINRSEVEAGGWDHGDRGKVHTGRAGYGGHFRAVQGFRYLGQYSPRMKE
;
A
#
# COMPACT_ATOMS: atom_id res chain seq x y z
N LEU A 1 12.58 -11.62 -4.28
CA LEU A 1 11.60 -10.82 -3.55
C LEU A 1 12.22 -10.41 -2.22
N LYS A 2 12.26 -9.09 -1.95
CA LYS A 2 12.87 -8.53 -0.71
C LYS A 2 11.81 -8.15 0.32
N GLU A 3 10.61 -7.83 -0.11
CA GLU A 3 9.49 -7.44 0.76
C GLU A 3 8.13 -7.80 0.13
N ALA A 4 7.14 -8.02 0.96
CA ALA A 4 5.75 -8.15 0.54
C ALA A 4 5.09 -6.77 0.49
N ARG A 5 4.08 -6.61 -0.34
CA ARG A 5 3.31 -5.36 -0.42
C ARG A 5 1.83 -5.63 -0.20
N GLY A 6 1.27 -5.01 0.83
CA GLY A 6 -0.16 -5.01 1.05
C GLY A 6 -0.85 -4.13 0.00
N CYS A 7 -1.85 -4.69 -0.69
CA CYS A 7 -2.55 -3.99 -1.76
C CYS A 7 -3.81 -3.29 -1.27
N ARG A 8 -4.60 -3.97 -0.45
CA ARG A 8 -5.89 -3.46 0.02
C ARG A 8 -6.26 -4.06 1.37
N LEU A 9 -6.83 -3.24 2.23
CA LEU A 9 -7.49 -3.65 3.46
C LEU A 9 -8.93 -3.14 3.41
N VAL A 10 -9.89 -4.05 3.56
CA VAL A 10 -11.32 -3.73 3.60
C VAL A 10 -11.90 -4.29 4.89
N VAL A 11 -12.62 -3.46 5.63
CA VAL A 11 -13.38 -3.84 6.82
C VAL A 11 -14.82 -3.43 6.58
N MET A 12 -15.74 -4.35 6.77
CA MET A 12 -17.17 -4.08 6.61
C MET A 12 -17.62 -2.97 7.56
N PRO A 13 -18.57 -2.11 7.16
CA PRO A 13 -18.94 -0.92 7.92
C PRO A 13 -19.28 -1.20 9.40
N GLU A 14 -20.00 -2.26 9.67
CA GLU A 14 -20.43 -2.68 11.02
C GLU A 14 -19.26 -3.08 11.94
N TRP A 15 -18.10 -3.39 11.39
CA TRP A 15 -16.89 -3.77 12.12
C TRP A 15 -15.81 -2.70 12.17
N GLN A 16 -16.06 -1.56 11.50
CA GLN A 16 -15.12 -0.44 11.52
C GLN A 16 -15.07 0.21 12.90
N GLY A 17 -13.89 0.72 13.27
CA GLY A 17 -13.69 1.35 14.58
C GLY A 17 -13.40 0.38 15.74
N ALA A 18 -13.69 -0.92 15.60
CA ALA A 18 -13.45 -1.92 16.63
C ALA A 18 -12.01 -2.49 16.66
N GLY A 19 -11.10 -1.93 15.88
CA GLY A 19 -9.71 -2.38 15.78
C GLY A 19 -9.51 -3.68 14.97
N VAL A 20 -10.56 -4.19 14.34
CA VAL A 20 -10.52 -5.45 13.55
C VAL A 20 -9.52 -5.35 12.40
N GLY A 21 -9.52 -4.24 11.67
CA GLY A 21 -8.62 -4.03 10.54
C GLY A 21 -7.14 -4.07 10.95
N MET A 22 -6.79 -3.41 12.07
CA MET A 22 -5.41 -3.41 12.59
C MET A 22 -4.98 -4.79 13.08
N ARG A 23 -5.86 -5.52 13.77
CA ARG A 23 -5.57 -6.88 14.24
C ARG A 23 -5.32 -7.81 13.07
N PHE A 24 -6.20 -7.79 12.07
CA PHE A 24 -6.05 -8.59 10.85
C PHE A 24 -4.77 -8.25 10.10
N LEU A 25 -4.52 -6.96 9.85
CA LEU A 25 -3.32 -6.51 9.15
C LEU A 25 -2.04 -6.96 9.87
N ASN A 26 -1.98 -6.77 11.18
CA ASN A 26 -0.84 -7.20 11.99
C ASN A 26 -0.63 -8.71 11.95
N SER A 27 -1.70 -9.51 12.04
CA SER A 27 -1.61 -10.98 11.96
C SER A 27 -1.04 -11.45 10.63
N ILE A 28 -1.53 -10.91 9.52
CA ILE A 28 -1.03 -11.25 8.19
C ILE A 28 0.43 -10.82 8.01
N CYS A 29 0.77 -9.62 8.45
CA CYS A 29 2.15 -9.11 8.35
C CYS A 29 3.12 -9.93 9.19
N GLU A 30 2.69 -10.40 10.38
CA GLU A 30 3.49 -11.30 11.22
C GLU A 30 3.72 -12.66 10.54
N MET A 31 2.68 -13.25 9.97
CA MET A 31 2.81 -14.51 9.20
C MET A 31 3.84 -14.37 8.08
N TRP A 32 3.82 -13.26 7.34
CA TRP A 32 4.79 -13.00 6.28
C TRP A 32 6.20 -12.77 6.83
N LEU A 33 6.33 -12.09 7.96
CA LEU A 33 7.62 -11.85 8.62
C LEU A 33 8.25 -13.16 9.12
N GLN A 34 7.43 -14.11 9.59
CA GLN A 34 7.86 -15.43 10.04
C GLN A 34 8.09 -16.42 8.88
N GLY A 35 7.79 -16.05 7.66
CA GLY A 35 7.94 -16.92 6.49
C GLY A 35 6.77 -17.88 6.27
N GLN A 36 5.66 -17.70 6.98
CA GLN A 36 4.43 -18.47 6.81
C GLN A 36 3.65 -17.98 5.60
N ASN A 37 4.22 -18.12 4.43
CA ASN A 37 3.65 -17.69 3.16
C ASN A 37 4.01 -18.70 2.06
N ARG A 38 3.35 -18.58 0.92
CA ARG A 38 3.54 -19.52 -0.22
C ARG A 38 4.97 -19.64 -0.73
N PHE A 39 5.87 -18.71 -0.37
CA PHE A 39 7.26 -18.72 -0.78
C PHE A 39 8.19 -19.29 0.29
N GLY A 40 7.71 -19.56 1.51
CA GLY A 40 8.51 -20.03 2.64
C GLY A 40 9.64 -19.09 3.05
N LYS A 41 9.53 -17.80 2.71
CA LYS A 41 10.57 -16.79 2.96
C LYS A 41 10.10 -15.73 3.93
N LYS A 42 10.96 -15.38 4.88
CA LYS A 42 10.74 -14.26 5.79
C LYS A 42 10.80 -12.95 5.02
N MET A 43 9.70 -12.19 5.00
CA MET A 43 9.61 -10.93 4.29
C MET A 43 8.87 -9.90 5.12
N PRO A 44 9.43 -8.69 5.31
CA PRO A 44 8.68 -7.58 5.88
C PRO A 44 7.57 -7.16 4.90
N THR A 45 6.50 -6.60 5.44
CA THR A 45 5.39 -6.09 4.63
C THR A 45 5.41 -4.58 4.58
N LEU A 46 5.30 -4.03 3.38
CA LEU A 46 5.10 -2.62 3.11
C LEU A 46 3.63 -2.36 2.81
N PHE A 47 3.04 -1.40 3.50
CA PHE A 47 1.64 -1.02 3.32
C PHE A 47 1.50 0.48 3.08
N HIS A 48 0.76 0.86 2.05
CA HIS A 48 0.49 2.26 1.72
C HIS A 48 -0.98 2.58 1.93
N THR A 49 -1.25 3.68 2.57
CA THR A 49 -2.62 4.15 2.79
C THR A 49 -2.71 5.67 2.75
N SER A 50 -3.86 6.17 2.33
CA SER A 50 -4.23 7.57 2.41
C SER A 50 -5.31 7.82 3.48
N HIS A 51 -5.76 6.77 4.19
CA HIS A 51 -6.81 6.89 5.20
C HIS A 51 -6.24 7.48 6.49
N PRO A 52 -6.71 8.66 6.94
CA PRO A 52 -6.12 9.37 8.09
C PRO A 52 -6.13 8.56 9.38
N GLY A 53 -7.26 7.90 9.67
CA GLY A 53 -7.41 7.07 10.87
C GLY A 53 -6.47 5.87 10.89
N LEU A 54 -6.26 5.22 9.74
CA LEU A 54 -5.33 4.10 9.63
C LEU A 54 -3.88 4.59 9.74
N CYS A 55 -3.53 5.71 9.12
CA CYS A 55 -2.21 6.33 9.29
C CYS A 55 -1.90 6.62 10.76
N ALA A 56 -2.87 7.20 11.50
CA ALA A 56 -2.72 7.48 12.92
C ALA A 56 -2.55 6.20 13.74
N ALA A 57 -3.31 5.14 13.44
CA ALA A 57 -3.19 3.85 14.10
C ALA A 57 -1.83 3.19 13.85
N LEU A 58 -1.36 3.20 12.61
CA LEU A 58 -0.05 2.64 12.24
C LEU A 58 1.12 3.39 12.90
N ARG A 59 1.03 4.71 13.04
CA ARG A 59 2.05 5.50 13.76
C ARG A 59 2.11 5.20 15.25
N ARG A 60 0.98 4.91 15.87
CA ARG A 60 0.91 4.57 17.29
C ARG A 60 1.38 3.16 17.59
N ASP A 61 1.24 2.25 16.63
CA ASP A 61 1.64 0.86 16.78
C ASP A 61 3.15 0.71 16.61
N LYS A 62 3.84 0.32 17.68
CA LYS A 62 5.30 0.18 17.73
C LYS A 62 5.87 -0.87 16.77
N ARG A 63 5.02 -1.74 16.23
CA ARG A 63 5.39 -2.77 15.24
C ARG A 63 5.58 -2.20 13.84
N TRP A 64 5.15 -0.96 13.62
CA TRP A 64 5.21 -0.28 12.33
C TRP A 64 6.17 0.90 12.36
N VAL A 65 6.82 1.13 11.23
CA VAL A 65 7.62 2.33 10.99
C VAL A 65 7.14 3.02 9.72
N GLN A 66 7.01 4.34 9.78
CA GLN A 66 6.69 5.12 8.59
C GLN A 66 7.93 5.28 7.72
N VAL A 67 7.85 4.84 6.47
CA VAL A 67 8.99 4.85 5.53
C VAL A 67 8.83 5.88 4.41
N SER A 68 7.62 6.37 4.18
CA SER A 68 7.37 7.39 3.17
C SER A 68 6.12 8.21 3.46
N ALA A 69 6.13 9.44 2.96
CA ALA A 69 4.95 10.29 2.85
C ALA A 69 4.99 11.01 1.52
N LYS A 70 3.88 11.02 0.80
CA LYS A 70 3.71 11.77 -0.43
C LYS A 70 2.64 12.82 -0.24
N MET A 71 2.98 14.05 -0.56
CA MET A 71 2.04 15.16 -0.52
C MET A 71 0.93 14.97 -1.56
N TYR A 72 -0.15 15.72 -1.37
CA TYR A 72 -1.26 15.78 -2.32
C TYR A 72 -0.75 15.95 -3.76
N GLY A 73 -1.20 15.09 -4.66
CA GLY A 73 -0.76 15.09 -6.05
C GLY A 73 0.65 14.53 -6.32
N GLY A 74 1.44 14.24 -5.29
CA GLY A 74 2.83 13.78 -5.45
C GLY A 74 2.99 12.42 -6.14
N ASN A 75 1.92 11.63 -6.21
CA ASN A 75 1.90 10.34 -6.91
C ASN A 75 1.34 10.39 -8.33
N ARG A 76 0.87 11.55 -8.79
CA ARG A 76 0.21 11.69 -10.10
C ARG A 76 1.06 11.10 -11.24
N GLY A 77 2.30 11.52 -11.36
CA GLY A 77 3.17 11.05 -12.43
C GLY A 77 3.49 9.56 -12.39
N LYS A 78 3.59 8.97 -11.19
CA LYS A 78 3.79 7.51 -11.03
C LYS A 78 2.53 6.74 -11.38
N SER A 79 1.37 7.21 -10.95
CA SER A 79 0.07 6.59 -11.24
C SER A 79 -0.22 6.61 -12.74
N MET A 80 -0.01 7.74 -13.40
CA MET A 80 -0.19 7.84 -14.85
C MET A 80 0.72 6.90 -15.62
N ARG A 81 2.01 6.81 -15.25
CA ARG A 81 2.96 5.86 -15.88
C ARG A 81 2.56 4.41 -15.66
N SER A 82 2.04 4.07 -14.48
CA SER A 82 1.57 2.71 -14.17
C SER A 82 0.34 2.35 -14.99
N ILE A 83 -0.62 3.26 -15.10
CA ILE A 83 -1.84 3.07 -15.91
C ILE A 83 -1.46 2.87 -17.38
N ASN A 84 -0.63 3.76 -17.92
CA ASN A 84 -0.19 3.67 -19.32
C ASN A 84 0.54 2.35 -19.60
N ARG A 85 1.40 1.90 -18.67
CA ARG A 85 2.09 0.60 -18.82
C ARG A 85 1.09 -0.56 -18.84
N SER A 86 0.14 -0.59 -17.94
CA SER A 86 -0.88 -1.65 -17.88
C SER A 86 -1.76 -1.66 -19.12
N GLU A 87 -2.07 -0.50 -19.67
CA GLU A 87 -2.84 -0.39 -20.93
C GLU A 87 -2.04 -0.92 -22.13
N VAL A 88 -0.74 -0.64 -22.18
CA VAL A 88 0.16 -1.16 -23.22
C VAL A 88 0.33 -2.68 -23.10
N GLU A 89 0.57 -3.20 -21.88
CA GLU A 89 0.75 -4.63 -21.62
C GLU A 89 -0.52 -5.44 -21.87
N ALA A 90 -1.70 -4.88 -21.65
CA ALA A 90 -2.98 -5.50 -21.93
C ALA A 90 -3.38 -5.50 -23.42
N GLY A 91 -2.49 -5.07 -24.32
CA GLY A 91 -2.74 -5.04 -25.76
C GLY A 91 -3.61 -3.89 -26.24
N GLY A 92 -3.88 -2.93 -25.38
CA GLY A 92 -4.74 -1.77 -25.65
C GLY A 92 -6.15 -2.20 -26.05
N TRP A 93 -7.15 -1.57 -25.51
CA TRP A 93 -8.50 -1.71 -26.10
C TRP A 93 -8.41 -1.17 -27.54
N ASP A 94 -8.66 -2.06 -28.51
CA ASP A 94 -8.50 -1.80 -29.92
C ASP A 94 -9.60 -0.84 -30.42
N HIS A 95 -9.41 0.43 -30.17
CA HIS A 95 -10.20 1.51 -30.73
C HIS A 95 -9.33 2.48 -31.55
N GLY A 96 -8.41 1.94 -32.35
CA GLY A 96 -7.74 2.69 -33.40
C GLY A 96 -6.72 3.75 -32.93
N ASP A 97 -6.52 3.93 -31.66
CA ASP A 97 -5.66 4.96 -31.05
C ASP A 97 -4.44 4.38 -30.34
N ARG A 98 -3.74 3.44 -31.00
CA ARG A 98 -2.45 2.94 -30.52
C ARG A 98 -1.46 4.10 -30.41
N GLY A 99 -1.17 4.48 -29.18
CA GLY A 99 -0.15 5.50 -28.90
C GLY A 99 -0.66 6.82 -28.33
N LYS A 100 -1.97 7.03 -28.21
CA LYS A 100 -2.46 8.20 -27.46
C LYS A 100 -2.45 7.87 -25.98
N VAL A 101 -1.51 8.49 -25.27
CA VAL A 101 -1.53 8.60 -23.82
C VAL A 101 -2.88 9.21 -23.44
N HIS A 102 -3.78 8.43 -22.86
CA HIS A 102 -5.04 8.95 -22.33
C HIS A 102 -4.77 9.88 -21.15
N THR A 103 -4.34 11.09 -21.47
CA THR A 103 -4.16 12.16 -20.47
C THR A 103 -5.47 12.62 -19.84
N GLY A 104 -6.61 12.16 -20.40
CA GLY A 104 -7.94 12.63 -20.05
C GLY A 104 -8.73 11.81 -19.04
N ARG A 105 -8.26 10.66 -18.57
CA ARG A 105 -8.93 9.96 -17.45
C ARG A 105 -8.57 10.57 -16.09
N ALA A 106 -8.88 11.83 -15.95
CA ALA A 106 -8.79 12.57 -14.68
C ALA A 106 -9.80 12.07 -13.61
N GLY A 107 -10.57 11.02 -13.89
CA GLY A 107 -11.65 10.55 -13.03
C GLY A 107 -11.23 9.76 -11.80
N TYR A 108 -9.97 9.32 -11.69
CA TYR A 108 -9.50 8.55 -10.55
C TYR A 108 -8.77 9.44 -9.55
N GLY A 109 -9.52 10.12 -8.69
CA GLY A 109 -8.98 11.03 -7.67
C GLY A 109 -8.01 10.42 -6.65
N GLY A 110 -7.75 9.11 -6.72
CA GLY A 110 -6.84 8.42 -5.80
C GLY A 110 -5.39 8.91 -5.85
N HIS A 111 -4.89 9.33 -7.01
CA HIS A 111 -3.53 9.85 -7.16
C HIS A 111 -3.33 11.28 -6.65
N PHE A 112 -4.40 11.98 -6.34
CA PHE A 112 -4.36 13.29 -5.69
C PHE A 112 -4.28 13.20 -4.17
N ARG A 113 -4.53 12.04 -3.57
CA ARG A 113 -4.50 11.87 -2.12
C ARG A 113 -3.06 11.83 -1.62
N ALA A 114 -2.84 12.42 -0.44
CA ALA A 114 -1.60 12.22 0.31
C ALA A 114 -1.50 10.74 0.72
N VAL A 115 -0.45 10.05 0.29
CA VAL A 115 -0.24 8.63 0.57
C VAL A 115 0.96 8.47 1.49
N GLN A 116 0.78 7.68 2.54
CA GLN A 116 1.82 7.36 3.51
C GLN A 116 2.14 5.87 3.46
N GLY A 117 3.41 5.55 3.51
CA GLY A 117 3.93 4.19 3.48
C GLY A 117 4.47 3.77 4.84
N PHE A 118 4.13 2.57 5.26
CA PHE A 118 4.53 1.97 6.53
C PHE A 118 5.09 0.57 6.29
N ARG A 119 6.14 0.24 7.04
CA ARG A 119 6.75 -1.10 7.03
C ARG A 119 6.50 -1.79 8.35
N TYR A 120 6.08 -3.04 8.30
CA TYR A 120 5.91 -3.89 9.47
C TYR A 120 7.25 -4.51 9.88
N LEU A 121 7.64 -4.30 11.13
CA LEU A 121 8.89 -4.80 11.70
C LEU A 121 8.69 -5.91 12.74
N GLY A 122 7.42 -6.22 13.08
CA GLY A 122 7.09 -7.22 14.09
C GLY A 122 7.16 -6.71 15.53
N GLN A 123 6.96 -7.63 16.46
CA GLN A 123 6.92 -7.28 17.90
C GLN A 123 8.26 -6.85 18.47
N TYR A 124 9.35 -7.14 17.77
CA TYR A 124 10.70 -6.82 18.20
C TYR A 124 11.44 -6.00 17.15
N SER A 125 11.25 -4.69 17.22
CA SER A 125 12.26 -3.78 16.69
C SER A 125 13.13 -3.35 17.87
N PRO A 126 14.37 -3.82 18.00
CA PRO A 126 15.31 -3.14 18.85
C PRO A 126 15.48 -1.74 18.26
N ARG A 127 14.89 -0.72 18.88
CA ARG A 127 15.39 0.64 18.65
C ARG A 127 16.88 0.55 18.92
N MET A 128 17.68 0.82 17.89
CA MET A 128 19.10 1.07 18.13
C MET A 128 19.15 2.08 19.27
N LYS A 129 19.67 1.65 20.41
CA LYS A 129 20.12 2.57 21.45
C LYS A 129 21.27 3.31 20.82
N GLU A 130 21.05 4.57 20.57
CA GLU A 130 22.15 5.51 20.44
C GLU A 130 22.95 5.49 21.74
#